data_13efed6bf3ed0b8c571eb11606a1939a
#
_entry.id   13efed6bf3ed0b8c571eb11606a1939a
#
_cell.length_a   1.000
_cell.length_b   1.000
_cell.length_c   1.000
_cell.angle_alpha   90.00
_cell.angle_beta   90.00
_cell.angle_gamma   90.00
#
_symmetry.space_group_name_H-M   'P 1'
#
loop_
_entity.id
_entity.type
_entity.pdbx_description
1 polymer ?
#
loop_
_entity_poly.entity_id
_entity_poly.type
_entity_poly.pdbx_seq_one_letter_code
_entity_poly.pdbx_strand_id
1 'polypeptide(L)'
;MRIFLIGFMGSGKSTIGHHLARQLGWDFVDTDNIIAVQTGLSIPEIFTRHGETWFREKEREILLSLLSKDNIVIATGGGMPCFADNMEMMNRAGITVYLRLPPEIIIERLRHGHIDRPLVRNKNPEELKKFVEETLKKREVYYNKAKITIDSRNQSVESATRLIKDALDVLFSDNAGF
;
A
#
# COMPACT_ATOMS: atom_id res chain seq x y z
N MET A 1 -11.30 -13.27 -5.81
CA MET A 1 -10.18 -13.12 -4.85
C MET A 1 -9.67 -11.67 -4.85
N ARG A 2 -9.10 -11.19 -3.72
CA ARG A 2 -8.55 -9.82 -3.57
C ARG A 2 -7.11 -9.91 -3.11
N ILE A 3 -6.24 -9.05 -3.68
CA ILE A 3 -4.86 -8.87 -3.22
C ILE A 3 -4.70 -7.42 -2.79
N PHE A 4 -4.31 -7.20 -1.54
CA PHE A 4 -4.05 -5.87 -0.98
C PHE A 4 -2.54 -5.66 -0.89
N LEU A 5 -2.01 -4.70 -1.64
CA LEU A 5 -0.62 -4.28 -1.53
C LEU A 5 -0.51 -3.19 -0.47
N ILE A 6 0.22 -3.48 0.59
CA ILE A 6 0.44 -2.56 1.71
C ILE A 6 1.92 -2.22 1.85
N GLY A 7 2.21 -1.13 2.54
CA GLY A 7 3.59 -0.67 2.78
C GLY A 7 3.70 0.84 2.74
N PHE A 8 4.89 1.33 3.04
CA PHE A 8 5.16 2.76 3.14
C PHE A 8 4.99 3.47 1.78
N MET A 9 4.79 4.79 1.79
CA MET A 9 4.82 5.59 0.56
C MET A 9 6.19 5.41 -0.14
N GLY A 10 6.17 5.30 -1.47
CA GLY A 10 7.40 5.03 -2.24
C GLY A 10 7.82 3.55 -2.31
N SER A 11 7.08 2.61 -1.69
CA SER A 11 7.41 1.17 -1.78
C SER A 11 7.07 0.52 -3.12
N GLY A 12 6.41 1.24 -4.04
CA GLY A 12 6.12 0.73 -5.39
C GLY A 12 4.76 0.05 -5.55
N LYS A 13 3.85 0.16 -4.57
CA LYS A 13 2.53 -0.50 -4.57
C LYS A 13 1.74 -0.29 -5.86
N SER A 14 1.63 0.94 -6.32
CA SER A 14 0.85 1.25 -7.52
C SER A 14 1.47 0.66 -8.78
N THR A 15 2.79 0.76 -8.94
CA THR A 15 3.52 0.23 -10.10
C THR A 15 3.51 -1.29 -10.13
N ILE A 16 3.85 -1.93 -9.01
CA ILE A 16 3.85 -3.40 -8.87
C ILE A 16 2.42 -3.93 -8.99
N GLY A 17 1.45 -3.25 -8.37
CA GLY A 17 0.05 -3.64 -8.38
C GLY A 17 -0.56 -3.63 -9.77
N HIS A 18 -0.30 -2.59 -10.54
CA HIS A 18 -0.76 -2.51 -11.94
C HIS A 18 -0.14 -3.64 -12.79
N HIS A 19 1.16 -3.91 -12.61
CA HIS A 19 1.85 -4.97 -13.34
C HIS A 19 1.35 -6.37 -12.93
N LEU A 20 1.15 -6.61 -11.63
CA LEU A 20 0.59 -7.85 -11.11
C LEU A 20 -0.82 -8.11 -11.63
N ALA A 21 -1.71 -7.11 -11.56
CA ALA A 21 -3.07 -7.21 -12.04
C ALA A 21 -3.13 -7.58 -13.54
N ARG A 22 -2.30 -6.91 -14.35
CA ARG A 22 -2.19 -7.25 -15.79
C ARG A 22 -1.74 -8.69 -16.03
N GLN A 23 -0.79 -9.21 -15.24
CA GLN A 23 -0.33 -10.58 -15.37
C GLN A 23 -1.38 -11.63 -14.92
N LEU A 24 -2.24 -11.25 -13.97
CA LEU A 24 -3.32 -12.10 -13.47
C LEU A 24 -4.60 -12.00 -14.32
N GLY A 25 -4.71 -11.02 -15.21
CA GLY A 25 -5.96 -10.71 -15.92
C GLY A 25 -7.03 -10.14 -14.99
N TRP A 26 -6.63 -9.41 -13.93
CA TRP A 26 -7.49 -8.86 -12.89
C TRP A 26 -7.58 -7.34 -12.98
N ASP A 27 -8.59 -6.78 -12.32
CA ASP A 27 -8.71 -5.33 -12.14
C ASP A 27 -7.63 -4.80 -11.21
N PHE A 28 -7.25 -3.53 -11.42
CA PHE A 28 -6.36 -2.79 -10.54
C PHE A 28 -7.00 -1.51 -10.06
N VAL A 29 -6.83 -1.20 -8.77
CA VAL A 29 -7.18 0.09 -8.19
C VAL A 29 -6.10 0.59 -7.24
N ASP A 30 -5.93 1.91 -7.20
CA ASP A 30 -5.17 2.63 -6.18
C ASP A 30 -6.16 3.45 -5.35
N THR A 31 -6.18 3.23 -4.04
CA THR A 31 -7.18 3.86 -3.15
C THR A 31 -7.01 5.36 -3.06
N ASP A 32 -5.77 5.87 -3.11
CA ASP A 32 -5.51 7.31 -3.11
C ASP A 32 -6.07 7.96 -4.38
N ASN A 33 -5.95 7.27 -5.53
CA ASN A 33 -6.51 7.73 -6.78
C ASN A 33 -8.04 7.73 -6.78
N ILE A 34 -8.68 6.70 -6.21
CA ILE A 34 -10.15 6.67 -6.06
C ILE A 34 -10.63 7.88 -5.26
N ILE A 35 -9.98 8.18 -4.12
CA ILE A 35 -10.34 9.32 -3.28
C ILE A 35 -10.17 10.63 -4.05
N ALA A 36 -9.06 10.81 -4.75
CA ALA A 36 -8.80 12.01 -5.54
C ALA A 36 -9.86 12.21 -6.63
N VAL A 37 -10.24 11.16 -7.35
CA VAL A 37 -11.30 11.22 -8.39
C VAL A 37 -12.66 11.54 -7.78
N GLN A 38 -13.05 10.90 -6.66
CA GLN A 38 -14.36 11.13 -6.02
C GLN A 38 -14.49 12.53 -5.43
N THR A 39 -13.39 13.09 -4.94
CA THR A 39 -13.41 14.42 -4.30
C THR A 39 -13.15 15.57 -5.27
N GLY A 40 -12.56 15.27 -6.43
CA GLY A 40 -12.04 16.29 -7.35
C GLY A 40 -10.84 17.07 -6.78
N LEU A 41 -10.21 16.57 -5.71
CA LEU A 41 -9.10 17.20 -5.00
C LEU A 41 -7.87 16.29 -5.01
N SER A 42 -6.69 16.89 -5.06
CA SER A 42 -5.44 16.15 -4.79
C SER A 42 -5.35 15.74 -3.31
N ILE A 43 -4.58 14.70 -3.01
CA ILE A 43 -4.38 14.26 -1.62
C ILE A 43 -3.85 15.41 -0.73
N PRO A 44 -2.88 16.26 -1.16
CA PRO A 44 -2.48 17.44 -0.40
C PRO A 44 -3.62 18.40 -0.07
N GLU A 45 -4.49 18.67 -1.04
CA GLU A 45 -5.64 19.55 -0.84
C GLU A 45 -6.66 18.97 0.15
N ILE A 46 -6.88 17.65 0.10
CA ILE A 46 -7.75 16.95 1.04
C ILE A 46 -7.22 17.11 2.46
N PHE A 47 -5.93 16.85 2.69
CA PHE A 47 -5.32 17.04 4.01
C PHE A 47 -5.42 18.48 4.52
N THR A 48 -5.25 19.46 3.64
CA THR A 48 -5.36 20.88 3.99
C THR A 48 -6.79 21.29 4.32
N ARG A 49 -7.77 20.82 3.54
CA ARG A 49 -9.18 21.24 3.68
C ARG A 49 -9.96 20.46 4.73
N HIS A 50 -9.68 19.16 4.83
CA HIS A 50 -10.49 18.23 5.64
C HIS A 50 -9.73 17.60 6.81
N GLY A 51 -8.39 17.62 6.77
CA GLY A 51 -7.54 17.01 7.78
C GLY A 51 -7.37 15.50 7.65
N GLU A 52 -6.48 14.94 8.49
CA GLU A 52 -6.10 13.53 8.42
C GLU A 52 -7.24 12.60 8.82
N THR A 53 -8.01 12.92 9.87
CA THR A 53 -9.09 12.07 10.37
C THR A 53 -10.13 11.81 9.28
N TRP A 54 -10.60 12.85 8.61
CA TRP A 54 -11.54 12.73 7.49
C TRP A 54 -10.97 11.86 6.37
N PHE A 55 -9.67 12.04 6.04
CA PHE A 55 -9.02 11.23 5.00
C PHE A 55 -9.01 9.75 5.37
N ARG A 56 -8.72 9.40 6.65
CA ARG A 56 -8.72 8.02 7.13
C ARG A 56 -10.11 7.39 7.11
N GLU A 57 -11.14 8.15 7.45
CA GLU A 57 -12.52 7.69 7.33
C GLU A 57 -12.90 7.43 5.87
N LYS A 58 -12.43 8.28 4.94
CA LYS A 58 -12.65 8.10 3.52
C LYS A 58 -11.89 6.90 2.96
N GLU A 59 -10.64 6.68 3.38
CA GLU A 59 -9.89 5.45 3.06
C GLU A 59 -10.66 4.20 3.50
N ARG A 60 -11.27 4.22 4.71
CA ARG A 60 -12.07 3.11 5.23
C ARG A 60 -13.35 2.88 4.41
N GLU A 61 -14.06 3.94 4.06
CA GLU A 61 -15.25 3.86 3.20
C GLU A 61 -14.92 3.18 1.86
N ILE A 62 -13.81 3.60 1.23
CA ILE A 62 -13.32 2.99 -0.02
C ILE A 62 -12.97 1.51 0.20
N LEU A 63 -12.24 1.19 1.27
CA LEU A 63 -11.91 -0.19 1.59
C LEU A 63 -13.18 -1.05 1.66
N LEU A 64 -14.19 -0.62 2.41
CA LEU A 64 -15.45 -1.34 2.54
C LEU A 64 -16.15 -1.56 1.20
N SER A 65 -16.17 -0.55 0.33
CA SER A 65 -16.77 -0.66 -1.01
C SER A 65 -16.04 -1.68 -1.91
N LEU A 66 -14.73 -1.87 -1.71
CA LEU A 66 -13.92 -2.81 -2.48
C LEU A 66 -14.07 -4.26 -2.00
N LEU A 67 -14.61 -4.51 -0.81
CA LEU A 67 -14.80 -5.86 -0.29
C LEU A 67 -15.83 -6.69 -1.08
N SER A 68 -16.70 -6.04 -1.85
CA SER A 68 -17.66 -6.70 -2.75
C SER A 68 -17.08 -7.08 -4.11
N LYS A 69 -15.88 -6.58 -4.45
CA LYS A 69 -15.21 -6.87 -5.73
C LYS A 69 -14.41 -8.16 -5.65
N ASP A 70 -14.29 -8.86 -6.76
CA ASP A 70 -13.41 -10.03 -6.89
C ASP A 70 -12.42 -9.85 -8.03
N ASN A 71 -11.37 -10.65 -8.04
CA ASN A 71 -10.29 -10.64 -9.03
C ASN A 71 -9.69 -9.24 -9.21
N ILE A 72 -9.28 -8.67 -8.08
CA ILE A 72 -8.78 -7.29 -8.01
C ILE A 72 -7.49 -7.19 -7.19
N VAL A 73 -6.55 -6.39 -7.69
CA VAL A 73 -5.35 -5.95 -6.97
C VAL A 73 -5.57 -4.52 -6.49
N ILE A 74 -5.39 -4.29 -5.20
CA ILE A 74 -5.67 -3.03 -4.53
C ILE A 74 -4.37 -2.49 -3.94
N ALA A 75 -3.86 -1.38 -4.48
CA ALA A 75 -2.78 -0.62 -3.84
C ALA A 75 -3.40 0.32 -2.80
N THR A 76 -3.03 0.13 -1.54
CA THR A 76 -3.59 0.93 -0.44
C THR A 76 -2.77 2.17 -0.15
N GLY A 77 -3.41 3.23 0.37
CA GLY A 77 -2.69 4.31 1.04
C GLY A 77 -1.83 3.78 2.19
N GLY A 78 -0.64 4.35 2.41
CA GLY A 78 0.31 3.82 3.40
C GLY A 78 -0.20 3.86 4.85
N GLY A 79 -1.16 4.69 5.18
CA GLY A 79 -1.78 4.75 6.50
C GLY A 79 -3.03 3.88 6.65
N MET A 80 -3.62 3.44 5.56
CA MET A 80 -4.88 2.68 5.58
C MET A 80 -4.82 1.42 6.45
N PRO A 81 -3.77 0.57 6.40
CA PRO A 81 -3.68 -0.61 7.26
C PRO A 81 -3.61 -0.29 8.75
N CYS A 82 -3.21 0.94 9.10
CA CYS A 82 -2.97 1.35 10.49
C CYS A 82 -4.20 2.01 11.13
N PHE A 83 -5.29 2.16 10.40
CA PHE A 83 -6.51 2.81 10.89
C PHE A 83 -7.55 1.77 11.30
N ALA A 84 -8.09 1.93 12.52
CA ALA A 84 -9.09 1.04 13.10
C ALA A 84 -8.70 -0.45 12.96
N ASP A 85 -9.62 -1.30 12.46
CA ASP A 85 -9.41 -2.73 12.19
C ASP A 85 -9.19 -3.03 10.69
N ASN A 86 -8.74 -2.04 9.91
CA ASN A 86 -8.57 -2.20 8.46
C ASN A 86 -7.62 -3.36 8.10
N MET A 87 -6.53 -3.54 8.85
CA MET A 87 -5.57 -4.63 8.60
C MET A 87 -6.21 -6.00 8.78
N GLU A 88 -6.95 -6.19 9.85
CA GLU A 88 -7.69 -7.41 10.15
C GLU A 88 -8.76 -7.67 9.09
N MET A 89 -9.46 -6.62 8.67
CA MET A 89 -10.49 -6.69 7.63
C MET A 89 -9.90 -7.12 6.29
N MET A 90 -8.79 -6.53 5.86
CA MET A 90 -8.08 -6.91 4.63
C MET A 90 -7.60 -8.37 4.69
N ASN A 91 -7.08 -8.81 5.84
CA ASN A 91 -6.63 -10.18 6.04
C ASN A 91 -7.79 -11.20 5.96
N ARG A 92 -8.97 -10.85 6.44
CA ARG A 92 -10.18 -11.70 6.31
C ARG A 92 -10.70 -11.73 4.87
N ALA A 93 -10.63 -10.61 4.18
CA ALA A 93 -11.23 -10.44 2.86
C ALA A 93 -10.35 -10.92 1.69
N GLY A 94 -9.04 -11.10 1.90
CA GLY A 94 -8.13 -11.45 0.81
C GLY A 94 -6.71 -11.76 1.28
N ILE A 95 -5.77 -11.61 0.37
CA ILE A 95 -4.34 -11.77 0.60
C ILE A 95 -3.70 -10.38 0.73
N THR A 96 -3.09 -10.12 1.87
CA THR A 96 -2.31 -8.91 2.09
C THR A 96 -0.84 -9.19 1.79
N VAL A 97 -0.21 -8.29 1.02
CA VAL A 97 1.20 -8.36 0.62
C VAL A 97 1.89 -7.10 1.09
N TYR A 98 2.81 -7.24 2.02
CA TYR A 98 3.65 -6.14 2.48
C TYR A 98 4.88 -5.99 1.59
N LEU A 99 4.97 -4.87 0.89
CA LEU A 99 6.17 -4.48 0.15
C LEU A 99 7.12 -3.75 1.09
N ARG A 100 8.02 -4.52 1.73
CA ARG A 100 8.96 -4.01 2.71
C ARG A 100 10.15 -3.35 2.05
N LEU A 101 10.48 -2.15 2.50
CA LEU A 101 11.70 -1.43 2.14
C LEU A 101 12.39 -0.90 3.40
N PRO A 102 13.73 -0.92 3.45
CA PRO A 102 14.47 -0.26 4.53
C PRO A 102 14.30 1.27 4.43
N PRO A 103 14.39 1.97 5.59
CA PRO A 103 14.21 3.41 5.66
C PRO A 103 15.07 4.19 4.67
N GLU A 104 16.31 3.78 4.46
CA GLU A 104 17.28 4.46 3.57
C GLU A 104 16.78 4.50 2.12
N ILE A 105 16.24 3.39 1.64
CA ILE A 105 15.68 3.30 0.27
C ILE A 105 14.39 4.12 0.15
N ILE A 106 13.56 4.13 1.20
CA ILE A 106 12.36 4.98 1.23
C ILE A 106 12.76 6.46 1.14
N ILE A 107 13.74 6.89 1.95
CA ILE A 107 14.23 8.27 1.97
C ILE A 107 14.78 8.66 0.59
N GLU A 108 15.61 7.81 -0.01
CA GLU A 108 16.15 8.03 -1.34
C GLU A 108 15.04 8.23 -2.39
N ARG A 109 14.06 7.33 -2.42
CA ARG A 109 12.92 7.41 -3.34
C ARG A 109 12.04 8.65 -3.11
N LEU A 110 11.86 9.07 -1.86
CA LEU A 110 11.09 10.28 -1.55
C LEU A 110 11.82 11.55 -1.95
N ARG A 111 13.16 11.58 -1.90
CA ARG A 111 13.98 12.72 -2.33
C ARG A 111 13.99 12.91 -3.84
N HIS A 112 13.99 11.81 -4.60
CA HIS A 112 14.06 11.82 -6.06
C HIS A 112 12.68 11.71 -6.74
N GLY A 113 11.62 11.44 -5.98
CA GLY A 113 10.27 11.29 -6.52
C GLY A 113 9.62 12.64 -6.86
N HIS A 114 8.99 12.72 -8.03
CA HIS A 114 8.25 13.90 -8.50
C HIS A 114 6.82 14.02 -7.91
N ILE A 115 6.41 13.11 -7.03
CA ILE A 115 5.05 13.11 -6.47
C ILE A 115 5.02 14.01 -5.23
N ASP A 116 4.23 15.08 -5.29
CA ASP A 116 3.97 15.95 -4.14
C ASP A 116 3.24 15.16 -3.03
N ARG A 117 3.90 15.06 -1.88
CA ARG A 117 3.39 14.31 -0.73
C ARG A 117 3.28 15.22 0.48
N PRO A 118 2.06 15.49 0.98
CA PRO A 118 1.82 16.44 2.06
C PRO A 118 2.69 16.21 3.29
N LEU A 119 2.83 14.94 3.70
CA LEU A 119 3.51 14.56 4.94
C LEU A 119 5.03 14.75 4.92
N VAL A 120 5.64 14.90 3.74
CA VAL A 120 7.09 15.07 3.57
C VAL A 120 7.47 16.36 2.87
N ARG A 121 6.47 17.14 2.46
CA ARG A 121 6.67 18.45 1.81
C ARG A 121 7.44 19.37 2.76
N ASN A 122 8.45 20.05 2.24
CA ASN A 122 9.28 21.03 2.95
C ASN A 122 10.13 20.46 4.12
N LYS A 123 10.30 19.14 4.24
CA LYS A 123 11.21 18.56 5.24
C LYS A 123 12.65 18.64 4.74
N ASN A 124 13.55 19.11 5.61
CA ASN A 124 14.98 18.98 5.36
C ASN A 124 15.41 17.49 5.45
N PRO A 125 16.65 17.14 5.02
CA PRO A 125 17.08 15.73 4.99
C PRO A 125 17.02 15.02 6.35
N GLU A 126 17.32 15.70 7.44
CA GLU A 126 17.30 15.13 8.80
C GLU A 126 15.86 14.92 9.29
N GLU A 127 15.01 15.92 9.06
CA GLU A 127 13.57 15.82 9.36
C GLU A 127 12.88 14.73 8.56
N LEU A 128 13.24 14.56 7.30
CA LEU A 128 12.72 13.49 6.46
C LEU A 128 13.14 12.12 6.98
N LYS A 129 14.43 11.96 7.35
CA LYS A 129 14.95 10.72 7.93
C LYS A 129 14.19 10.37 9.21
N LYS A 130 14.13 11.29 10.14
CA LYS A 130 13.42 11.10 11.41
C LYS A 130 11.95 10.74 11.19
N PHE A 131 11.26 11.47 10.29
CA PHE A 131 9.87 11.21 9.96
C PHE A 131 9.66 9.80 9.40
N VAL A 132 10.52 9.35 8.46
CA VAL A 132 10.41 8.02 7.86
C VAL A 132 10.64 6.94 8.91
N GLU A 133 11.73 7.03 9.69
CA GLU A 133 12.08 6.04 10.72
C GLU A 133 10.98 5.92 11.79
N GLU A 134 10.52 7.04 12.35
CA GLU A 134 9.48 7.04 13.38
C GLU A 134 8.13 6.55 12.85
N THR A 135 7.75 6.98 11.64
CA THR A 135 6.47 6.59 11.04
C THR A 135 6.48 5.12 10.62
N LEU A 136 7.59 4.64 10.04
CA LEU A 136 7.74 3.25 9.66
C LEU A 136 7.67 2.34 10.90
N LYS A 137 8.39 2.68 11.97
CA LYS A 137 8.36 1.94 13.25
C LYS A 137 6.94 1.79 13.79
N LYS A 138 6.13 2.86 13.73
CA LYS A 138 4.72 2.83 14.17
C LYS A 138 3.85 1.96 13.27
N ARG A 139 4.11 1.96 11.96
CA ARG A 139 3.28 1.26 10.96
C ARG A 139 3.66 -0.20 10.78
N GLU A 140 4.90 -0.58 11.03
CA GLU A 140 5.36 -1.96 10.89
C GLU A 140 4.63 -2.93 11.81
N VAL A 141 4.12 -2.49 12.96
CA VAL A 141 3.25 -3.28 13.83
C VAL A 141 2.01 -3.80 13.08
N TYR A 142 1.50 -3.01 12.13
CA TYR A 142 0.38 -3.39 11.28
C TYR A 142 0.86 -4.13 10.02
N TYR A 143 1.88 -3.61 9.33
CA TYR A 143 2.38 -4.20 8.10
C TYR A 143 2.87 -5.63 8.28
N ASN A 144 3.51 -5.94 9.42
CA ASN A 144 4.00 -7.29 9.75
C ASN A 144 2.88 -8.32 10.00
N LYS A 145 1.60 -7.89 10.07
CA LYS A 145 0.44 -8.78 10.06
C LYS A 145 0.06 -9.26 8.66
N ALA A 146 0.75 -8.83 7.61
CA ALA A 146 0.49 -9.26 6.24
C ALA A 146 0.71 -10.77 6.07
N LYS A 147 -0.11 -11.40 5.23
CA LYS A 147 0.03 -12.83 4.90
C LYS A 147 1.30 -13.13 4.11
N ILE A 148 1.75 -12.18 3.30
CA ILE A 148 2.98 -12.28 2.51
C ILE A 148 3.81 -11.03 2.78
N THR A 149 5.12 -11.18 2.96
CA THR A 149 6.08 -10.07 3.00
C THR A 149 7.10 -10.26 1.90
N ILE A 150 7.25 -9.26 1.04
CA ILE A 150 8.25 -9.21 -0.03
C ILE A 150 9.30 -8.16 0.33
N ASP A 151 10.57 -8.56 0.42
CA ASP A 151 11.67 -7.60 0.48
C ASP A 151 11.86 -6.99 -0.93
N SER A 152 11.41 -5.75 -1.08
CA SER A 152 11.43 -5.02 -2.36
C SER A 152 12.74 -4.26 -2.59
N ARG A 153 13.77 -4.49 -1.76
CA ARG A 153 15.10 -3.92 -1.92
C ARG A 153 15.73 -4.47 -3.20
N ASN A 154 16.18 -3.58 -4.07
CA ASN A 154 16.86 -3.93 -5.33
C ASN A 154 16.02 -4.83 -6.27
N GLN A 155 14.72 -4.88 -6.11
CA GLN A 155 13.83 -5.62 -7.00
C GLN A 155 13.35 -4.73 -8.16
N SER A 156 13.40 -5.27 -9.39
CA SER A 156 12.64 -4.71 -10.49
C SER A 156 11.13 -4.98 -10.29
N VAL A 157 10.28 -4.28 -11.02
CA VAL A 157 8.82 -4.49 -10.99
C VAL A 157 8.48 -5.94 -11.34
N GLU A 158 9.14 -6.48 -12.37
CA GLU A 158 8.96 -7.86 -12.84
C GLU A 158 9.38 -8.87 -11.78
N SER A 159 10.54 -8.65 -11.13
CA SER A 159 11.05 -9.54 -10.09
C SER A 159 10.14 -9.53 -8.85
N ALA A 160 9.72 -8.36 -8.38
CA ALA A 160 8.79 -8.24 -7.25
C ALA A 160 7.44 -8.91 -7.58
N THR A 161 6.92 -8.71 -8.78
CA THR A 161 5.68 -9.35 -9.23
C THR A 161 5.79 -10.87 -9.26
N ARG A 162 6.92 -11.40 -9.76
CA ARG A 162 7.16 -12.85 -9.77
C ARG A 162 7.20 -13.41 -8.36
N LEU A 163 7.93 -12.78 -7.44
CA LEU A 163 7.98 -13.21 -6.04
C LEU A 163 6.60 -13.22 -5.37
N ILE A 164 5.74 -12.26 -5.70
CA ILE A 164 4.35 -12.25 -5.21
C ILE A 164 3.59 -13.45 -5.76
N LYS A 165 3.70 -13.74 -7.05
CA LYS A 165 3.01 -14.88 -7.69
C LYS A 165 3.48 -16.21 -7.08
N ASP A 166 4.79 -16.41 -6.96
CA ASP A 166 5.36 -17.62 -6.39
C ASP A 166 4.85 -17.84 -4.93
N ALA A 167 4.77 -16.76 -4.14
CA ALA A 167 4.22 -16.82 -2.78
C ALA A 167 2.71 -17.10 -2.75
N LEU A 168 1.95 -16.59 -3.71
CA LEU A 168 0.52 -16.92 -3.87
C LEU A 168 0.35 -18.40 -4.21
N ASP A 169 1.13 -18.94 -5.14
CA ASP A 169 1.06 -20.33 -5.56
C ASP A 169 1.34 -21.28 -4.37
N VAL A 170 2.32 -20.97 -3.54
CA VAL A 170 2.61 -21.71 -2.30
C VAL A 170 1.40 -21.68 -1.35
N LEU A 171 0.84 -20.47 -1.08
CA LEU A 171 -0.33 -20.34 -0.19
C LEU A 171 -1.55 -21.13 -0.66
N PHE A 172 -1.73 -21.29 -1.97
CA PHE A 172 -2.88 -22.05 -2.52
C PHE A 172 -2.59 -23.54 -2.60
N SER A 173 -1.35 -23.95 -2.83
CA SER A 173 -0.97 -25.36 -2.82
C SER A 173 -1.14 -25.98 -1.42
N ASP A 174 -0.77 -25.23 -0.37
CA ASP A 174 -0.92 -25.67 1.02
C ASP A 174 -2.40 -25.78 1.46
N ASN A 175 -3.30 -24.99 0.84
CA ASN A 175 -4.74 -25.03 1.13
C ASN A 175 -5.53 -26.03 0.26
N ALA A 176 -4.92 -26.65 -0.73
CA ALA A 176 -5.55 -27.67 -1.58
C ALA A 176 -5.36 -29.11 -1.06
N GLY A 177 -4.68 -29.26 0.09
CA GLY A 177 -4.32 -30.56 0.69
C GLY A 177 -5.24 -31.03 1.84
N PHE A 178 -6.51 -30.59 1.90
CA PHE A 178 -7.53 -31.11 2.84
C PHE A 178 -8.80 -31.49 2.11
#